data_e28541d54c70c9aed2024a219f2d05ec
#
_entry.id   e28541d54c70c9aed2024a219f2d05ec
#
_cell.length_a   1.000
_cell.length_b   1.000
_cell.length_c   1.000
_cell.angle_alpha   90.00
_cell.angle_beta   90.00
_cell.angle_gamma   90.00
#
_symmetry.space_group_name_H-M   'P 1'
#
loop_
_entity.id
_entity.type
_entity.pdbx_description
1 polymer ?
#
loop_
_entity_poly.entity_id
_entity_poly.type
_entity_poly.pdbx_seq_one_letter_code
_entity_poly.pdbx_strand_id
1 'polypeptide(L)'
;MRGLLLRFAIFISMFSFTYAQQTVPFTTQKAFYIYGDAAVIGNNILSKDKQEPYNDYLLTNDDIDMVYVDIDQDKTTFSSSSANLKLPDNQSKIAYAVLYWSATYSYIKGTRREEDAQFYFQGNRQKNRSLINKVKLKLPGENYQNITGNVLFDGAKSPAFALNAPYVCFADVTKQLQEAKQVNGEYTVANINATQGFVAGGSAAGWMLYVVYEAPTSKPKYITTFNGFSHIGNQPEIISLDEFKTPDKGATSTAIVLATLEGDSALSGDQCIVANPVTNKAWQLQAVNRDKDNFFSSQITSISTANTVRYPNSSNTLGFDLATVTLPNNDEAVIVNGTEKVDLIFNTKQDRFYLFFTAFNTEISESFLKEIQSNTPVNAIVLTSEKLDPNIMLTSDNKVVKAKIETIKAISKTDIKTIGQAENFNITTQSFALKQPVIIKKELKQDLVVPMSSEILS
;
A
#
# COMPACT_ATOMS: atom_id res chain seq x y z
N MET A 1 -45.75 -15.37 -60.08
CA MET A 1 -44.94 -16.06 -59.08
C MET A 1 -44.03 -15.06 -58.42
N ARG A 2 -44.35 -14.68 -57.19
CA ARG A 2 -43.60 -13.68 -56.39
C ARG A 2 -42.59 -14.43 -55.50
N GLY A 3 -41.32 -14.27 -55.80
CA GLY A 3 -40.24 -14.82 -54.96
C GLY A 3 -40.03 -13.98 -53.68
N LEU A 4 -40.21 -14.62 -52.57
CA LEU A 4 -39.99 -14.07 -51.22
C LEU A 4 -38.49 -14.14 -50.86
N LEU A 5 -37.80 -13.01 -50.88
CA LEU A 5 -36.42 -12.90 -50.42
C LEU A 5 -36.39 -12.79 -48.89
N LEU A 6 -36.04 -13.90 -48.24
CA LEU A 6 -35.81 -13.96 -46.78
C LEU A 6 -34.43 -13.37 -46.47
N ARG A 7 -34.39 -12.14 -45.92
CA ARG A 7 -33.15 -11.54 -45.42
C ARG A 7 -32.90 -12.06 -44.01
N PHE A 8 -31.92 -12.97 -43.87
CA PHE A 8 -31.38 -13.42 -42.58
C PHE A 8 -30.42 -12.33 -42.08
N ALA A 9 -30.87 -11.52 -41.14
CA ALA A 9 -29.99 -10.60 -40.40
C ALA A 9 -29.26 -11.39 -39.32
N ILE A 10 -28.00 -11.70 -39.54
CA ILE A 10 -27.12 -12.27 -38.49
C ILE A 10 -26.78 -11.13 -37.52
N PHE A 11 -27.37 -11.17 -36.35
CA PHE A 11 -27.03 -10.29 -35.23
C PHE A 11 -25.75 -10.89 -34.60
N ILE A 12 -24.59 -10.38 -35.01
CA ILE A 12 -23.33 -10.67 -34.31
C ILE A 12 -23.33 -9.83 -33.06
N SER A 13 -23.76 -10.42 -31.94
CA SER A 13 -23.55 -9.81 -30.63
C SER A 13 -22.05 -9.85 -30.34
N MET A 14 -21.38 -8.72 -30.49
CA MET A 14 -20.03 -8.54 -29.95
C MET A 14 -20.12 -8.62 -28.43
N PHE A 15 -19.88 -9.79 -27.87
CA PHE A 15 -19.57 -9.92 -26.47
C PHE A 15 -18.19 -9.27 -26.25
N SER A 16 -18.20 -8.03 -25.84
CA SER A 16 -17.02 -7.40 -25.26
C SER A 16 -16.74 -8.09 -23.94
N PHE A 17 -15.80 -9.06 -23.96
CA PHE A 17 -15.23 -9.58 -22.71
C PHE A 17 -14.44 -8.44 -22.07
N THR A 18 -15.09 -7.70 -21.22
CA THR A 18 -14.37 -6.85 -20.25
C THR A 18 -13.69 -7.81 -19.27
N TYR A 19 -12.40 -8.06 -19.46
CA TYR A 19 -11.60 -8.68 -18.42
C TYR A 19 -11.65 -7.76 -17.23
N ALA A 20 -12.36 -8.17 -16.19
CA ALA A 20 -12.32 -7.48 -14.92
C ALA A 20 -10.86 -7.47 -14.47
N GLN A 21 -10.31 -6.29 -14.25
CA GLN A 21 -8.95 -6.12 -13.76
C GLN A 21 -8.86 -6.83 -12.41
N GLN A 22 -7.95 -7.76 -12.28
CA GLN A 22 -7.80 -8.49 -11.03
C GLN A 22 -7.23 -7.53 -9.98
N THR A 23 -8.05 -7.20 -8.99
CA THR A 23 -7.66 -6.39 -7.84
C THR A 23 -7.68 -7.24 -6.58
N VAL A 24 -6.86 -6.88 -5.61
CA VAL A 24 -6.98 -7.38 -4.23
C VAL A 24 -7.56 -6.23 -3.42
N PRO A 25 -8.78 -6.36 -2.89
CA PRO A 25 -9.40 -5.29 -2.13
C PRO A 25 -8.53 -4.86 -0.96
N PHE A 26 -8.48 -3.55 -0.70
CA PHE A 26 -7.80 -3.03 0.47
C PHE A 26 -8.54 -3.43 1.75
N THR A 27 -7.81 -4.04 2.65
CA THR A 27 -8.33 -4.47 3.96
C THR A 27 -7.35 -4.05 5.05
N THR A 28 -7.89 -3.75 6.24
CA THR A 28 -7.07 -3.52 7.43
C THR A 28 -6.20 -4.73 7.71
N GLN A 29 -4.90 -4.54 7.78
CA GLN A 29 -3.95 -5.58 8.15
C GLN A 29 -3.70 -5.57 9.66
N LYS A 30 -3.43 -4.40 10.20
CA LYS A 30 -3.19 -4.18 11.62
C LYS A 30 -3.79 -2.84 12.03
N ALA A 31 -4.31 -2.79 13.24
CA ALA A 31 -4.73 -1.55 13.88
C ALA A 31 -4.21 -1.50 15.32
N PHE A 32 -3.71 -0.35 15.72
CA PHE A 32 -3.09 -0.12 17.02
C PHE A 32 -3.71 1.10 17.69
N TYR A 33 -3.95 0.98 18.98
CA TYR A 33 -4.36 2.05 19.86
C TYR A 33 -3.30 2.17 20.96
N ILE A 34 -2.31 3.03 20.74
CA ILE A 34 -1.08 3.03 21.56
C ILE A 34 -0.61 4.46 21.86
N TYR A 35 0.15 4.59 22.94
CA TYR A 35 1.07 5.71 23.12
C TYR A 35 2.32 5.41 22.30
N GLY A 36 2.44 6.02 21.14
CA GLY A 36 3.51 5.70 20.21
C GLY A 36 3.36 6.39 18.86
N ASP A 37 4.08 5.89 17.88
CA ASP A 37 4.04 6.42 16.52
C ASP A 37 4.45 5.34 15.51
N ALA A 38 4.50 5.72 14.23
CA ALA A 38 5.00 4.89 13.16
C ALA A 38 6.11 5.60 12.38
N ALA A 39 7.00 4.81 11.81
CA ALA A 39 8.04 5.26 10.91
C ALA A 39 8.08 4.37 9.67
N VAL A 40 8.49 4.93 8.54
CA VAL A 40 8.69 4.18 7.31
C VAL A 40 10.01 4.58 6.67
N ILE A 41 10.71 3.57 6.15
CA ILE A 41 11.89 3.72 5.31
C ILE A 41 11.74 2.84 4.08
N GLY A 42 12.49 3.13 3.03
CA GLY A 42 12.49 2.33 1.82
C GLY A 42 13.40 2.89 0.76
N ASN A 43 13.59 2.12 -0.31
CA ASN A 43 14.34 2.57 -1.49
C ASN A 43 13.92 1.80 -2.74
N ASN A 44 14.27 2.33 -3.92
CA ASN A 44 14.16 1.62 -5.19
C ASN A 44 15.28 0.59 -5.34
N ILE A 45 15.03 -0.43 -6.19
CA ILE A 45 15.98 -1.53 -6.52
C ILE A 45 16.35 -1.53 -8.00
N LEU A 46 15.62 -0.79 -8.82
CA LEU A 46 15.97 -0.53 -10.22
C LEU A 46 16.32 0.94 -10.39
N SER A 47 17.32 1.21 -11.22
CA SER A 47 17.75 2.57 -11.59
C SER A 47 18.46 2.55 -12.93
N LYS A 48 18.92 3.71 -13.38
CA LYS A 48 19.81 3.87 -14.54
C LYS A 48 21.23 3.38 -14.26
N ASP A 49 21.67 3.44 -13.00
CA ASP A 49 22.99 3.03 -12.55
C ASP A 49 22.91 2.14 -11.32
N LYS A 50 23.96 1.34 -11.08
CA LYS A 50 24.02 0.40 -9.96
C LYS A 50 24.17 1.07 -8.61
N GLN A 51 24.88 2.17 -8.54
CA GLN A 51 25.27 2.81 -7.27
C GLN A 51 25.03 4.32 -7.26
N GLU A 52 25.03 4.95 -8.44
CA GLU A 52 24.84 6.39 -8.53
C GLU A 52 23.35 6.77 -8.43
N PRO A 53 23.01 7.84 -7.70
CA PRO A 53 21.65 8.32 -7.61
C PRO A 53 21.16 8.86 -8.96
N TYR A 54 19.92 8.60 -9.28
CA TYR A 54 19.26 9.14 -10.45
C TYR A 54 18.41 10.37 -10.08
N ASN A 55 18.70 11.50 -10.72
CA ASN A 55 18.12 12.81 -10.36
C ASN A 55 17.57 13.58 -11.57
N ASP A 56 17.42 12.92 -12.71
CA ASP A 56 16.83 13.49 -13.91
C ASP A 56 15.31 13.24 -13.91
N TYR A 57 14.53 14.25 -14.24
CA TYR A 57 13.06 14.19 -14.31
C TYR A 57 12.53 14.23 -15.75
N LEU A 58 13.42 14.31 -16.75
CA LEU A 58 13.03 14.38 -18.14
C LEU A 58 12.78 13.02 -18.78
N LEU A 59 13.39 11.97 -18.22
CA LEU A 59 13.25 10.60 -18.69
C LEU A 59 12.44 9.78 -17.69
N THR A 60 11.58 8.96 -18.23
CA THR A 60 10.78 8.00 -17.48
C THR A 60 11.45 6.62 -17.47
N ASN A 61 10.91 5.66 -16.73
CA ASN A 61 11.48 4.32 -16.58
C ASN A 61 11.42 3.48 -17.88
N ASP A 62 10.60 3.84 -18.87
CA ASP A 62 10.57 3.20 -20.20
C ASP A 62 11.59 3.78 -21.18
N ASP A 63 12.15 4.95 -20.88
CA ASP A 63 13.24 5.57 -21.65
C ASP A 63 14.63 5.07 -21.27
N ILE A 64 14.75 4.29 -20.22
CA ILE A 64 16.02 3.93 -19.59
C ILE A 64 16.28 2.41 -19.69
N ASP A 65 17.52 2.03 -20.02
CA ASP A 65 18.01 0.65 -19.86
C ASP A 65 18.19 0.38 -18.36
N MET A 66 17.10 -0.06 -17.69
CA MET A 66 17.07 -0.22 -16.27
C MET A 66 18.00 -1.34 -15.80
N VAL A 67 18.74 -1.10 -14.75
CA VAL A 67 19.64 -2.06 -14.12
C VAL A 67 19.32 -2.21 -12.63
N TYR A 68 19.72 -3.32 -12.05
CA TYR A 68 19.64 -3.46 -10.59
C TYR A 68 20.59 -2.49 -9.90
N VAL A 69 20.06 -1.82 -8.90
CA VAL A 69 20.88 -1.17 -7.86
C VAL A 69 21.59 -2.27 -7.06
N ASP A 70 22.88 -2.10 -6.80
CA ASP A 70 23.71 -3.07 -6.09
C ASP A 70 24.85 -2.34 -5.34
N ILE A 71 24.58 -2.06 -4.06
CA ILE A 71 25.45 -1.16 -3.27
C ILE A 71 26.54 -1.86 -2.48
N ASP A 72 26.44 -3.16 -2.26
CA ASP A 72 27.26 -3.85 -1.27
C ASP A 72 28.30 -4.83 -1.82
N GLN A 73 28.27 -5.11 -3.11
CA GLN A 73 29.19 -6.05 -3.78
C GLN A 73 29.23 -7.44 -3.16
N ASP A 74 28.21 -7.83 -2.37
CA ASP A 74 28.08 -9.16 -1.78
C ASP A 74 27.79 -10.17 -2.88
N LYS A 75 28.65 -11.19 -3.02
CA LYS A 75 28.50 -12.23 -4.05
C LYS A 75 27.22 -13.06 -3.92
N THR A 76 26.52 -12.96 -2.80
CA THR A 76 25.26 -13.68 -2.54
C THR A 76 24.01 -12.85 -2.85
N THR A 77 24.21 -11.61 -3.28
CA THR A 77 23.17 -10.68 -3.74
C THR A 77 23.38 -10.32 -5.20
N PHE A 78 22.30 -10.05 -5.92
CA PHE A 78 22.33 -9.54 -7.30
C PHE A 78 21.74 -8.12 -7.39
N SER A 79 21.14 -7.68 -6.31
CA SER A 79 20.62 -6.32 -6.14
C SER A 79 20.61 -5.98 -4.65
N SER A 80 20.88 -4.73 -4.31
CA SER A 80 20.79 -4.25 -2.93
C SER A 80 20.63 -2.73 -2.89
N SER A 81 19.79 -2.21 -2.00
CA SER A 81 19.72 -0.78 -1.67
C SER A 81 19.41 -0.59 -0.19
N SER A 82 19.75 0.56 0.38
CA SER A 82 19.60 0.80 1.81
C SER A 82 18.80 2.07 2.13
N ALA A 83 18.27 2.09 3.35
CA ALA A 83 17.67 3.27 3.97
C ALA A 83 17.89 3.23 5.48
N ASN A 84 17.96 4.40 6.12
CA ASN A 84 18.27 4.54 7.53
C ASN A 84 16.99 4.76 8.35
N LEU A 85 16.74 3.88 9.32
CA LEU A 85 15.67 4.04 10.30
C LEU A 85 16.20 4.81 11.51
N LYS A 86 15.46 5.83 11.95
CA LYS A 86 15.75 6.59 13.14
C LYS A 86 14.47 6.81 13.94
N LEU A 87 14.28 6.03 14.98
CA LEU A 87 13.26 6.24 15.99
C LEU A 87 13.70 7.30 17.00
N PRO A 88 12.77 8.08 17.58
CA PRO A 88 13.11 9.27 18.35
C PRO A 88 13.86 8.97 19.66
N ASP A 89 13.70 7.79 20.24
CA ASP A 89 14.17 7.47 21.59
C ASP A 89 14.67 6.03 21.67
N ASN A 90 15.70 5.80 22.50
CA ASN A 90 16.20 4.45 22.83
C ASN A 90 15.21 3.64 23.72
N GLN A 91 14.15 4.26 24.22
CA GLN A 91 13.08 3.58 24.96
C GLN A 91 11.91 3.13 24.09
N SER A 92 11.94 3.44 22.79
CA SER A 92 10.93 3.00 21.84
C SER A 92 10.95 1.47 21.72
N LYS A 93 9.79 0.84 21.94
CA LYS A 93 9.63 -0.61 21.78
C LYS A 93 8.92 -0.89 20.47
N ILE A 94 9.45 -1.80 19.69
CA ILE A 94 8.82 -2.23 18.44
C ILE A 94 7.54 -3.01 18.75
N ALA A 95 6.39 -2.44 18.36
CA ALA A 95 5.10 -3.10 18.43
C ALA A 95 4.82 -3.94 17.17
N TYR A 96 5.25 -3.44 16.01
CA TYR A 96 5.05 -4.12 14.72
C TYR A 96 6.07 -3.63 13.69
N ALA A 97 6.53 -4.53 12.85
CA ALA A 97 7.35 -4.20 11.69
C ALA A 97 7.00 -5.09 10.51
N VAL A 98 6.76 -4.49 9.36
CA VAL A 98 6.44 -5.20 8.13
C VAL A 98 7.30 -4.71 6.98
N LEU A 99 7.92 -5.66 6.27
CA LEU A 99 8.66 -5.42 5.06
C LEU A 99 7.76 -5.70 3.86
N TYR A 100 7.58 -4.72 2.97
CA TYR A 100 6.96 -4.88 1.66
C TYR A 100 8.02 -4.75 0.58
N TRP A 101 7.85 -5.53 -0.49
CA TRP A 101 8.60 -5.33 -1.72
C TRP A 101 7.69 -5.58 -2.91
N SER A 102 7.94 -4.82 -3.94
CA SER A 102 7.11 -4.81 -5.13
C SER A 102 7.96 -4.51 -6.37
N ALA A 103 7.62 -5.11 -7.48
CA ALA A 103 8.28 -4.86 -8.76
C ALA A 103 7.38 -5.24 -9.93
N THR A 104 7.72 -4.74 -11.11
CA THR A 104 7.27 -5.29 -12.37
C THR A 104 8.25 -6.39 -12.82
N TYR A 105 7.74 -7.59 -13.13
CA TYR A 105 8.59 -8.74 -13.44
C TYR A 105 7.94 -9.69 -14.44
N SER A 106 8.02 -9.34 -15.71
CA SER A 106 7.51 -10.15 -16.83
C SER A 106 8.58 -11.01 -17.49
N TYR A 107 9.84 -10.55 -17.49
CA TYR A 107 11.02 -11.26 -18.03
C TYR A 107 12.30 -10.76 -17.35
N ILE A 108 13.46 -11.35 -17.62
CA ILE A 108 14.72 -10.95 -16.98
C ILE A 108 15.17 -9.58 -17.48
N LYS A 109 15.25 -9.40 -18.80
CA LYS A 109 15.71 -8.17 -19.43
C LYS A 109 14.94 -7.89 -20.70
N GLY A 110 14.48 -6.66 -20.83
CA GLY A 110 13.89 -6.11 -22.03
C GLY A 110 14.90 -5.41 -22.91
N THR A 111 14.59 -5.32 -24.19
CA THR A 111 15.37 -4.58 -25.19
C THR A 111 14.45 -3.69 -26.00
N ARG A 112 14.98 -2.57 -26.48
CA ARG A 112 14.29 -1.63 -27.35
C ARG A 112 15.08 -1.51 -28.66
N ARG A 113 14.38 -1.50 -29.76
CA ARG A 113 14.90 -1.14 -31.07
C ARG A 113 14.04 -0.04 -31.67
N GLU A 114 14.66 0.81 -32.49
CA GLU A 114 13.98 1.86 -33.22
C GLU A 114 13.93 1.49 -34.71
N GLU A 115 12.72 1.53 -35.30
CA GLU A 115 12.48 1.36 -36.73
C GLU A 115 11.44 2.40 -37.17
N ASP A 116 11.73 3.15 -38.23
CA ASP A 116 10.84 4.17 -38.78
C ASP A 116 10.31 5.18 -37.73
N ALA A 117 11.20 5.65 -36.85
CA ALA A 117 10.89 6.53 -35.72
C ALA A 117 9.86 5.96 -34.71
N GLN A 118 9.73 4.63 -34.65
CA GLN A 118 8.91 3.95 -33.68
C GLN A 118 9.77 3.02 -32.81
N PHE A 119 9.41 2.94 -31.53
CA PHE A 119 10.08 2.05 -30.57
C PHE A 119 9.35 0.71 -30.46
N TYR A 120 10.11 -0.37 -30.58
CA TYR A 120 9.64 -1.73 -30.42
C TYR A 120 10.34 -2.38 -29.24
N PHE A 121 9.57 -2.81 -28.26
CA PHE A 121 10.06 -3.44 -27.05
C PHE A 121 9.96 -4.97 -27.17
N GLN A 122 10.99 -5.66 -26.74
CA GLN A 122 11.08 -7.12 -26.79
C GLN A 122 11.63 -7.67 -25.48
N GLY A 123 11.05 -8.76 -25.03
CA GLY A 123 11.53 -9.49 -23.85
C GLY A 123 11.11 -10.95 -23.90
N ASN A 124 12.00 -11.84 -23.50
CA ASN A 124 11.73 -13.26 -23.45
C ASN A 124 11.09 -13.61 -22.11
N ARG A 125 9.81 -13.99 -22.14
CA ARG A 125 9.12 -14.51 -20.96
C ARG A 125 9.79 -15.80 -20.51
N GLN A 126 10.14 -15.87 -19.24
CA GLN A 126 10.69 -17.08 -18.67
C GLN A 126 9.59 -18.13 -18.46
N LYS A 127 9.84 -19.36 -18.93
CA LYS A 127 9.00 -20.51 -18.58
C LYS A 127 9.01 -20.77 -17.07
N ASN A 128 10.17 -20.55 -16.42
CA ASN A 128 10.37 -20.70 -14.98
C ASN A 128 10.78 -19.35 -14.39
N ARG A 129 9.79 -18.53 -14.04
CA ARG A 129 10.00 -17.26 -13.35
C ARG A 129 10.64 -17.52 -11.98
N SER A 130 11.64 -16.72 -11.61
CA SER A 130 12.23 -16.78 -10.27
C SER A 130 11.20 -16.49 -9.18
N LEU A 131 11.42 -17.04 -7.99
CA LEU A 131 10.53 -16.83 -6.85
C LEU A 131 10.52 -15.33 -6.47
N ILE A 132 9.35 -14.76 -6.42
CA ILE A 132 9.16 -13.33 -6.08
C ILE A 132 9.03 -13.08 -4.59
N ASN A 133 8.74 -14.11 -3.80
CA ASN A 133 8.47 -13.98 -2.36
C ASN A 133 9.68 -14.26 -1.48
N LYS A 134 10.89 -14.20 -2.02
CA LYS A 134 12.13 -14.38 -1.27
C LYS A 134 13.07 -13.20 -1.50
N VAL A 135 13.49 -12.58 -0.43
CA VAL A 135 14.45 -11.48 -0.40
C VAL A 135 15.44 -11.68 0.74
N LYS A 136 16.44 -10.82 0.83
CA LYS A 136 17.33 -10.75 1.96
C LYS A 136 17.15 -9.42 2.68
N LEU A 137 17.17 -9.44 3.99
CA LEU A 137 17.14 -8.26 4.86
C LEU A 137 18.40 -8.25 5.72
N LYS A 138 19.06 -7.10 5.79
CA LYS A 138 20.19 -6.84 6.66
C LYS A 138 19.82 -5.74 7.64
N LEU A 139 19.83 -6.04 8.92
CA LEU A 139 19.60 -5.10 10.00
C LEU A 139 20.88 -4.33 10.33
N PRO A 140 20.79 -3.19 11.03
CA PRO A 140 21.96 -2.40 11.40
C PRO A 140 23.02 -3.22 12.16
N GLY A 141 24.23 -3.28 11.61
CA GLY A 141 25.35 -4.02 12.21
C GLY A 141 25.23 -5.55 12.17
N GLU A 142 24.32 -6.10 11.39
CA GLU A 142 24.10 -7.55 11.24
C GLU A 142 24.40 -8.06 9.82
N ASN A 143 24.38 -9.37 9.66
CA ASN A 143 24.48 -10.02 8.35
C ASN A 143 23.11 -10.16 7.69
N TYR A 144 23.10 -10.45 6.40
CA TYR A 144 21.88 -10.75 5.67
C TYR A 144 21.13 -11.97 6.22
N GLN A 145 19.85 -11.81 6.41
CA GLN A 145 18.90 -12.87 6.74
C GLN A 145 17.99 -13.12 5.54
N ASN A 146 17.68 -14.39 5.27
CA ASN A 146 16.69 -14.74 4.25
C ASN A 146 15.28 -14.50 4.77
N ILE A 147 14.51 -13.72 4.03
CA ILE A 147 13.11 -13.44 4.32
C ILE A 147 12.25 -14.13 3.28
N THR A 148 11.28 -14.91 3.73
CA THR A 148 10.23 -15.46 2.87
C THR A 148 8.92 -14.79 3.24
N GLY A 149 8.30 -14.13 2.27
CA GLY A 149 7.05 -13.40 2.49
C GLY A 149 5.85 -14.09 1.85
N ASN A 150 4.70 -13.50 2.12
CA ASN A 150 3.44 -13.81 1.48
C ASN A 150 3.30 -13.03 0.17
N VAL A 151 2.77 -13.65 -0.87
CA VAL A 151 2.43 -12.97 -2.12
C VAL A 151 1.05 -12.36 -1.95
N LEU A 152 0.99 -11.03 -1.94
CA LEU A 152 -0.27 -10.29 -1.91
C LEU A 152 -0.92 -10.27 -3.29
N PHE A 153 -0.13 -9.99 -4.32
CA PHE A 153 -0.55 -9.94 -5.72
C PHE A 153 0.55 -10.47 -6.65
N ASP A 154 0.15 -11.13 -7.74
CA ASP A 154 1.05 -11.58 -8.80
C ASP A 154 0.38 -11.42 -10.16
N GLY A 155 0.70 -10.33 -10.85
CA GLY A 155 0.16 -9.96 -12.17
C GLY A 155 0.55 -10.92 -13.29
N ALA A 156 1.62 -11.72 -13.12
CA ALA A 156 1.99 -12.72 -14.11
C ALA A 156 0.92 -13.81 -14.33
N LYS A 157 0.00 -13.94 -13.39
CA LYS A 157 -1.14 -14.87 -13.45
C LYS A 157 -2.37 -14.26 -14.14
N SER A 158 -2.32 -12.98 -14.50
CA SER A 158 -3.44 -12.27 -15.11
C SER A 158 -3.09 -11.76 -16.51
N PRO A 159 -3.92 -12.06 -17.53
CA PRO A 159 -3.73 -11.50 -18.88
C PRO A 159 -3.73 -9.97 -18.91
N ALA A 160 -4.48 -9.31 -17.99
CA ALA A 160 -4.56 -7.85 -17.91
C ALA A 160 -3.23 -7.18 -17.57
N PHE A 161 -2.31 -7.90 -16.91
CA PHE A 161 -0.99 -7.42 -16.51
C PHE A 161 0.15 -8.11 -17.26
N ALA A 162 -0.15 -8.73 -18.38
CA ALA A 162 0.82 -9.56 -19.10
C ALA A 162 2.07 -8.81 -19.58
N LEU A 163 2.00 -7.49 -19.78
CA LEU A 163 3.11 -6.69 -20.29
C LEU A 163 4.21 -6.51 -19.23
N ASN A 164 3.87 -6.05 -18.06
CA ASN A 164 4.82 -5.70 -17.01
C ASN A 164 4.73 -6.60 -15.76
N ALA A 165 3.64 -7.38 -15.60
CA ALA A 165 3.45 -8.36 -14.55
C ALA A 165 3.84 -7.84 -13.15
N PRO A 166 3.17 -6.78 -12.62
CA PRO A 166 3.46 -6.25 -11.32
C PRO A 166 3.19 -7.30 -10.23
N TYR A 167 3.98 -7.29 -9.18
CA TYR A 167 3.73 -8.13 -8.01
C TYR A 167 3.98 -7.38 -6.72
N VAL A 168 3.36 -7.84 -5.66
CA VAL A 168 3.55 -7.33 -4.30
C VAL A 168 3.71 -8.50 -3.34
N CYS A 169 4.73 -8.42 -2.50
CA CYS A 169 4.96 -9.37 -1.41
C CYS A 169 5.18 -8.61 -0.09
N PHE A 170 4.91 -9.28 1.02
CA PHE A 170 5.17 -8.73 2.34
C PHE A 170 5.57 -9.81 3.35
N ALA A 171 6.28 -9.40 4.38
CA ALA A 171 6.65 -10.25 5.51
C ALA A 171 6.57 -9.48 6.82
N ASP A 172 5.97 -10.09 7.83
CA ASP A 172 6.10 -9.62 9.22
C ASP A 172 7.52 -9.87 9.70
N VAL A 173 8.23 -8.81 10.02
CA VAL A 173 9.63 -8.84 10.52
C VAL A 173 9.73 -8.25 11.92
N THR A 174 8.61 -8.24 12.65
CA THR A 174 8.51 -7.68 14.01
C THR A 174 9.54 -8.34 14.92
N LYS A 175 9.60 -9.67 14.90
CA LYS A 175 10.53 -10.43 15.75
C LYS A 175 11.98 -10.08 15.45
N GLN A 176 12.36 -9.96 14.18
CA GLN A 176 13.71 -9.60 13.78
C GLN A 176 14.12 -8.24 14.34
N LEU A 177 13.23 -7.23 14.28
CA LEU A 177 13.52 -5.92 14.84
C LEU A 177 13.52 -5.91 16.37
N GLN A 178 12.66 -6.68 17.01
CA GLN A 178 12.63 -6.81 18.48
C GLN A 178 13.87 -7.50 19.05
N GLU A 179 14.46 -8.44 18.30
CA GLU A 179 15.67 -9.20 18.68
C GLU A 179 16.95 -8.54 18.14
N ALA A 180 16.86 -7.47 17.35
CA ALA A 180 17.99 -6.77 16.77
C ALA A 180 18.90 -6.17 17.85
N LYS A 181 20.21 -6.25 17.63
CA LYS A 181 21.20 -5.61 18.50
C LYS A 181 21.02 -4.09 18.55
N GLN A 182 20.58 -3.53 17.45
CA GLN A 182 20.34 -2.11 17.26
C GLN A 182 19.17 -1.93 16.28
N VAL A 183 18.18 -1.14 16.66
CA VAL A 183 17.02 -0.83 15.81
C VAL A 183 17.31 0.37 14.89
N ASN A 184 17.92 1.42 15.45
CA ASN A 184 18.27 2.61 14.67
C ASN A 184 19.52 2.35 13.82
N GLY A 185 19.47 2.73 12.55
CA GLY A 185 20.59 2.58 11.63
C GLY A 185 20.18 2.17 10.23
N GLU A 186 21.17 1.69 9.47
CA GLU A 186 21.00 1.32 8.08
C GLU A 186 20.41 -0.09 7.92
N TYR A 187 19.28 -0.17 7.22
CA TYR A 187 18.66 -1.40 6.75
C TYR A 187 18.93 -1.58 5.26
N THR A 188 19.34 -2.76 4.85
CA THR A 188 19.55 -3.10 3.44
C THR A 188 18.61 -4.22 3.03
N VAL A 189 17.92 -4.03 1.90
CA VAL A 189 17.12 -5.11 1.27
C VAL A 189 17.75 -5.49 -0.05
N ALA A 190 17.82 -6.80 -0.30
CA ALA A 190 18.51 -7.36 -1.44
C ALA A 190 17.70 -8.49 -2.10
N ASN A 191 18.02 -8.78 -3.37
CA ASN A 191 17.47 -9.89 -4.15
C ASN A 191 15.97 -9.77 -4.46
N ILE A 192 15.49 -8.56 -4.75
CA ILE A 192 14.16 -8.34 -5.30
C ILE A 192 14.22 -8.58 -6.80
N ASN A 193 13.46 -9.56 -7.30
CA ASN A 193 13.39 -9.87 -8.72
C ASN A 193 12.55 -8.82 -9.47
N ALA A 194 13.11 -8.24 -10.53
CA ALA A 194 12.47 -7.26 -11.39
C ALA A 194 12.93 -7.40 -12.84
N THR A 195 12.20 -6.85 -13.79
CA THR A 195 12.63 -6.80 -15.19
C THR A 195 13.63 -5.67 -15.37
N GLN A 196 14.82 -5.99 -15.85
CA GLN A 196 15.83 -5.01 -16.29
C GLN A 196 15.62 -4.60 -17.73
N GLY A 197 16.35 -3.61 -18.19
CA GLY A 197 16.37 -3.17 -19.59
C GLY A 197 15.23 -2.23 -19.95
N PHE A 198 14.93 -2.14 -21.21
CA PHE A 198 13.82 -1.36 -21.73
C PHE A 198 12.54 -2.18 -21.73
N VAL A 199 11.48 -1.63 -21.15
CA VAL A 199 10.16 -2.25 -21.05
C VAL A 199 9.10 -1.26 -21.51
N ALA A 200 8.15 -1.71 -22.31
CA ALA A 200 7.02 -0.87 -22.69
C ALA A 200 6.18 -0.49 -21.46
N GLY A 201 6.02 0.80 -21.21
CA GLY A 201 5.38 1.31 -20.00
C GLY A 201 6.24 1.22 -18.74
N GLY A 202 7.55 1.03 -18.93
CA GLY A 202 8.53 1.09 -17.86
C GLY A 202 8.71 -0.19 -17.04
N SER A 203 9.66 -0.13 -16.15
CA SER A 203 9.93 -1.16 -15.13
C SER A 203 10.27 -0.49 -13.81
N ALA A 204 9.56 -0.86 -12.76
CA ALA A 204 9.73 -0.29 -11.43
C ALA A 204 9.97 -1.39 -10.39
N ALA A 205 10.76 -1.08 -9.37
CA ALA A 205 10.98 -1.98 -8.23
C ALA A 205 11.46 -1.22 -7.00
N GLY A 206 10.97 -1.64 -5.84
CA GLY A 206 11.40 -1.07 -4.57
C GLY A 206 10.89 -1.85 -3.37
N TRP A 207 11.25 -1.36 -2.20
CA TRP A 207 10.87 -1.92 -0.92
C TRP A 207 10.58 -0.84 0.10
N MET A 208 9.78 -1.19 1.10
CA MET A 208 9.55 -0.36 2.27
C MET A 208 9.51 -1.20 3.54
N LEU A 209 10.02 -0.64 4.63
CA LEU A 209 9.88 -1.16 5.98
C LEU A 209 9.02 -0.19 6.78
N TYR A 210 7.83 -0.62 7.18
CA TYR A 210 6.94 0.14 8.04
C TYR A 210 7.05 -0.38 9.47
N VAL A 211 7.24 0.52 10.42
CA VAL A 211 7.49 0.19 11.82
C VAL A 211 6.54 0.97 12.72
N VAL A 212 5.79 0.27 13.57
CA VAL A 212 5.00 0.85 14.65
C VAL A 212 5.74 0.62 15.96
N TYR A 213 5.88 1.66 16.76
CA TYR A 213 6.62 1.60 18.03
C TYR A 213 5.86 2.26 19.16
N GLU A 214 5.99 1.71 20.34
CA GLU A 214 5.53 2.33 21.58
C GLU A 214 6.54 3.40 22.03
N ALA A 215 6.01 4.55 22.47
CA ALA A 215 6.75 5.63 23.07
C ALA A 215 5.88 6.25 24.18
N PRO A 216 6.07 5.88 25.44
CA PRO A 216 5.15 6.20 26.55
C PRO A 216 4.94 7.70 26.79
N THR A 217 5.85 8.55 26.32
CA THR A 217 5.75 10.01 26.42
C THR A 217 4.98 10.65 25.25
N SER A 218 4.59 9.86 24.25
CA SER A 218 3.80 10.32 23.10
C SER A 218 2.33 10.49 23.50
N LYS A 219 1.59 11.24 22.69
CA LYS A 219 0.13 11.23 22.76
C LYS A 219 -0.44 9.89 22.24
N PRO A 220 -1.66 9.52 22.68
CA PRO A 220 -2.30 8.32 22.18
C PRO A 220 -2.64 8.47 20.70
N LYS A 221 -2.42 7.41 19.94
CA LYS A 221 -2.68 7.37 18.50
C LYS A 221 -3.44 6.11 18.10
N TYR A 222 -4.27 6.28 17.07
CA TYR A 222 -4.76 5.21 16.24
C TYR A 222 -3.84 5.09 15.01
N ILE A 223 -3.27 3.92 14.83
CA ILE A 223 -2.37 3.61 13.71
C ILE A 223 -2.93 2.38 13.01
N THR A 224 -3.30 2.52 11.77
CA THR A 224 -3.85 1.40 10.98
C THR A 224 -3.14 1.27 9.65
N THR A 225 -2.95 0.02 9.22
CA THR A 225 -2.34 -0.33 7.94
C THR A 225 -3.31 -1.09 7.07
N PHE A 226 -3.33 -0.75 5.79
CA PHE A 226 -4.10 -1.44 4.77
C PHE A 226 -3.16 -1.95 3.70
N ASN A 227 -3.37 -3.16 3.27
CA ASN A 227 -2.79 -3.65 2.03
C ASN A 227 -3.87 -4.19 1.09
N GLY A 228 -3.56 -4.17 -0.16
CA GLY A 228 -4.38 -4.59 -1.26
C GLY A 228 -3.58 -4.46 -2.54
N PHE A 229 -4.23 -4.54 -3.66
CA PHE A 229 -3.64 -4.19 -4.95
C PHE A 229 -4.73 -3.59 -5.83
N SER A 230 -4.52 -2.36 -6.24
CA SER A 230 -5.43 -1.70 -7.17
C SER A 230 -4.63 -1.00 -8.26
N HIS A 231 -5.00 -1.26 -9.50
CA HIS A 231 -4.55 -0.47 -10.63
C HIS A 231 -5.44 0.75 -10.75
N ILE A 232 -4.92 1.89 -10.34
CA ILE A 232 -5.65 3.15 -10.42
C ILE A 232 -5.58 3.65 -11.87
N GLY A 233 -6.74 3.85 -12.44
CA GLY A 233 -6.94 4.30 -13.81
C GLY A 233 -8.28 5.00 -13.93
N ASN A 234 -9.20 4.45 -14.74
CA ASN A 234 -10.51 5.08 -15.03
C ASN A 234 -11.50 5.08 -13.84
N GLN A 235 -11.20 4.35 -12.78
CA GLN A 235 -12.06 4.28 -11.59
C GLN A 235 -11.25 4.62 -10.34
N PRO A 236 -11.77 5.43 -9.43
CA PRO A 236 -11.12 5.73 -8.17
C PRO A 236 -11.12 4.51 -7.24
N GLU A 237 -10.10 4.39 -6.40
CA GLU A 237 -10.09 3.52 -5.23
C GLU A 237 -10.42 4.35 -3.99
N ILE A 238 -11.29 3.83 -3.13
CA ILE A 238 -11.71 4.52 -1.91
C ILE A 238 -11.49 3.60 -0.71
N ILE A 239 -10.75 4.09 0.29
CA ILE A 239 -10.49 3.39 1.55
C ILE A 239 -11.10 4.22 2.67
N SER A 240 -12.13 3.68 3.32
CA SER A 240 -12.78 4.33 4.46
C SER A 240 -12.10 3.97 5.77
N LEU A 241 -11.95 4.96 6.63
CA LEU A 241 -11.30 4.91 7.93
C LEU A 241 -12.31 5.39 8.98
N ASP A 242 -12.71 4.54 9.93
CA ASP A 242 -13.81 4.83 10.86
C ASP A 242 -13.64 4.24 12.27
N GLU A 243 -12.48 3.72 12.61
CA GLU A 243 -12.25 3.09 13.91
C GLU A 243 -11.42 3.99 14.86
N PHE A 244 -11.66 5.31 14.82
CA PHE A 244 -10.94 6.29 15.64
C PHE A 244 -11.84 7.43 16.07
N LYS A 245 -11.39 8.18 17.07
CA LYS A 245 -11.98 9.45 17.48
C LYS A 245 -10.87 10.42 17.87
N THR A 246 -10.76 11.51 17.13
CA THR A 246 -9.77 12.55 17.43
C THR A 246 -10.09 13.27 18.73
N PRO A 247 -9.11 13.97 19.36
CA PRO A 247 -9.35 14.74 20.59
C PRO A 247 -10.46 15.79 20.42
N ASP A 248 -11.19 16.04 21.49
CA ASP A 248 -12.27 17.04 21.49
C ASP A 248 -11.74 18.49 21.45
N LYS A 249 -10.44 18.69 21.73
CA LYS A 249 -9.79 20.01 21.79
C LYS A 249 -8.33 19.94 21.35
N GLY A 250 -7.86 21.04 20.81
CA GLY A 250 -6.46 21.23 20.41
C GLY A 250 -6.18 20.76 18.99
N ALA A 251 -4.97 21.02 18.54
CA ALA A 251 -4.50 20.56 17.22
C ALA A 251 -4.28 19.04 17.22
N THR A 252 -4.76 18.39 16.18
CA THR A 252 -4.61 16.94 15.95
C THR A 252 -3.53 16.69 14.91
N SER A 253 -2.55 15.86 15.25
CA SER A 253 -1.54 15.41 14.28
C SER A 253 -2.03 14.16 13.58
N THR A 254 -2.03 14.21 12.26
CA THR A 254 -2.39 13.07 11.39
C THR A 254 -1.39 12.94 10.28
N ALA A 255 -0.96 11.72 10.02
CA ALA A 255 -0.08 11.37 8.90
C ALA A 255 -0.63 10.20 8.10
N ILE A 256 -0.35 10.21 6.80
CA ILE A 256 -0.68 9.12 5.86
C ILE A 256 0.61 8.62 5.24
N VAL A 257 0.74 7.31 5.14
CA VAL A 257 1.83 6.66 4.42
C VAL A 257 1.25 5.94 3.21
N LEU A 258 1.90 6.10 2.06
CA LEU A 258 1.46 5.56 0.78
C LEU A 258 2.64 4.91 0.07
N ALA A 259 2.40 3.75 -0.55
CA ALA A 259 3.39 3.12 -1.43
C ALA A 259 2.73 2.62 -2.73
N THR A 260 3.36 2.98 -3.86
CA THR A 260 2.88 2.63 -5.20
C THR A 260 4.02 2.21 -6.13
N LEU A 261 3.65 1.57 -7.24
CA LEU A 261 4.51 1.39 -8.42
C LEU A 261 3.93 2.13 -9.61
N GLU A 262 4.79 2.45 -10.57
CA GLU A 262 4.45 3.04 -11.87
C GLU A 262 3.85 4.45 -11.79
N GLY A 263 4.08 5.20 -10.71
CA GLY A 263 3.90 6.65 -10.72
C GLY A 263 4.97 7.31 -11.57
N ASP A 264 4.63 8.33 -12.32
CA ASP A 264 5.50 8.92 -13.34
C ASP A 264 5.75 10.41 -13.08
N SER A 265 7.02 10.84 -13.12
CA SER A 265 7.38 12.24 -12.90
C SER A 265 6.91 13.16 -14.02
N ALA A 266 6.73 12.64 -15.24
CA ALA A 266 6.38 13.40 -16.43
C ALA A 266 4.88 13.46 -16.73
N LEU A 267 4.09 12.56 -16.14
CA LEU A 267 2.64 12.49 -16.34
C LEU A 267 1.90 13.08 -15.14
N SER A 268 0.94 13.94 -15.39
CA SER A 268 0.14 14.57 -14.35
C SER A 268 -1.29 14.03 -14.33
N GLY A 269 -1.99 14.23 -13.20
CA GLY A 269 -3.40 13.90 -13.05
C GLY A 269 -3.70 12.88 -11.97
N ASP A 270 -2.69 12.28 -11.37
CA ASP A 270 -2.83 11.37 -10.26
C ASP A 270 -2.91 12.12 -8.93
N GLN A 271 -3.86 11.73 -8.11
CA GLN A 271 -4.26 12.44 -6.91
C GLN A 271 -4.56 11.48 -5.77
N CYS A 272 -4.23 11.93 -4.56
CA CYS A 272 -4.75 11.34 -3.34
C CYS A 272 -5.50 12.40 -2.55
N ILE A 273 -6.75 12.15 -2.20
CA ILE A 273 -7.63 13.09 -1.51
C ILE A 273 -8.06 12.48 -0.19
N VAL A 274 -7.99 13.26 0.88
CA VAL A 274 -8.61 12.93 2.17
C VAL A 274 -9.93 13.69 2.23
N ALA A 275 -11.03 12.99 2.42
CA ALA A 275 -12.35 13.57 2.52
C ALA A 275 -13.00 13.23 3.87
N ASN A 276 -13.61 14.20 4.49
CA ASN A 276 -14.42 14.01 5.69
C ASN A 276 -15.90 14.09 5.31
N PRO A 277 -16.62 12.96 5.23
CA PRO A 277 -17.98 12.91 4.76
C PRO A 277 -18.98 13.59 5.72
N VAL A 278 -18.60 13.82 6.98
CA VAL A 278 -19.46 14.48 7.97
C VAL A 278 -19.40 16.00 7.83
N THR A 279 -18.20 16.55 7.61
CA THR A 279 -18.01 18.01 7.48
C THR A 279 -18.03 18.51 6.03
N ASN A 280 -18.09 17.60 5.04
CA ASN A 280 -17.96 17.87 3.61
C ASN A 280 -16.67 18.63 3.24
N LYS A 281 -15.63 18.50 4.06
CA LYS A 281 -14.29 19.03 3.76
C LYS A 281 -13.45 17.96 3.05
N ALA A 282 -12.62 18.39 2.13
CA ALA A 282 -11.65 17.55 1.45
C ALA A 282 -10.31 18.27 1.33
N TRP A 283 -9.24 17.50 1.38
CA TRP A 283 -7.88 17.97 1.18
C TRP A 283 -7.16 17.10 0.19
N GLN A 284 -6.65 17.67 -0.87
CA GLN A 284 -5.82 17.01 -1.85
C GLN A 284 -4.38 16.97 -1.33
N LEU A 285 -3.82 15.77 -1.19
CA LEU A 285 -2.49 15.59 -0.64
C LEU A 285 -1.44 16.28 -1.51
N GLN A 286 -0.53 16.95 -0.84
CA GLN A 286 0.66 17.56 -1.42
C GLN A 286 1.79 17.52 -0.39
N ALA A 287 3.03 17.57 -0.85
CA ALA A 287 4.20 17.64 0.01
C ALA A 287 5.30 18.45 -0.67
N VAL A 288 6.38 18.71 0.04
CA VAL A 288 7.59 19.27 -0.59
C VAL A 288 8.02 18.31 -1.71
N ASN A 289 8.16 18.82 -2.91
CA ASN A 289 8.48 18.08 -4.14
C ASN A 289 7.39 17.12 -4.66
N ARG A 290 6.17 17.17 -4.12
CA ARG A 290 5.01 16.44 -4.64
C ARG A 290 3.88 17.40 -4.93
N ASP A 291 3.61 17.61 -6.21
CA ASP A 291 2.44 18.38 -6.64
C ASP A 291 1.16 17.61 -6.32
N LYS A 292 0.10 18.33 -5.98
CA LYS A 292 -1.20 17.74 -5.71
C LYS A 292 -1.83 17.03 -6.91
N ASP A 293 -1.49 17.45 -8.14
CA ASP A 293 -1.97 16.91 -9.41
C ASP A 293 -0.96 15.98 -10.10
N ASN A 294 0.18 15.70 -9.46
CA ASN A 294 1.14 14.65 -9.79
C ASN A 294 1.75 14.13 -8.49
N PHE A 295 0.88 13.52 -7.67
CA PHE A 295 1.28 13.11 -6.32
C PHE A 295 2.19 11.88 -6.33
N PHE A 296 1.96 10.93 -7.24
CA PHE A 296 2.78 9.73 -7.41
C PHE A 296 3.79 9.94 -8.55
N SER A 297 4.83 10.68 -8.26
CA SER A 297 5.80 11.22 -9.22
C SER A 297 7.19 10.58 -9.12
N SER A 298 7.26 9.28 -8.86
CA SER A 298 8.53 8.54 -8.75
C SER A 298 9.46 9.09 -7.67
N GLN A 299 8.98 9.24 -6.44
CA GLN A 299 9.77 9.84 -5.36
C GLN A 299 9.60 9.11 -4.03
N ILE A 300 10.58 9.29 -3.15
CA ILE A 300 10.46 8.91 -1.75
C ILE A 300 10.48 10.18 -0.90
N THR A 301 9.35 10.47 -0.24
CA THR A 301 9.14 11.67 0.57
C THR A 301 8.86 11.28 2.01
N SER A 302 9.57 11.88 2.94
CA SER A 302 9.36 11.72 4.39
C SER A 302 8.91 13.05 5.01
N ILE A 303 8.19 12.97 6.12
CA ILE A 303 7.81 14.16 6.92
C ILE A 303 9.04 14.97 7.32
N SER A 304 10.13 14.30 7.59
CA SER A 304 11.39 14.92 7.98
C SER A 304 12.40 14.77 6.85
N THR A 305 12.51 15.77 6.00
CA THR A 305 13.51 15.85 4.94
C THR A 305 14.96 15.71 5.44
N ALA A 306 15.20 15.91 6.74
CA ALA A 306 16.52 15.85 7.34
C ALA A 306 17.02 14.44 7.67
N ASN A 307 16.18 13.37 7.60
CA ASN A 307 16.49 12.10 8.27
C ASN A 307 16.36 10.83 7.42
N THR A 308 15.97 10.90 6.18
CA THR A 308 15.99 9.71 5.31
C THR A 308 17.29 9.64 4.51
N VAL A 309 18.34 9.18 5.15
CA VAL A 309 19.54 8.78 4.43
C VAL A 309 19.24 7.48 3.71
N ARG A 310 19.35 7.47 2.40
CA ARG A 310 19.16 6.31 1.52
C ARG A 310 20.39 6.14 0.66
N TYR A 311 20.68 4.93 0.25
CA TYR A 311 21.73 4.72 -0.74
C TYR A 311 21.29 3.70 -1.80
N PRO A 312 21.31 4.10 -3.09
CA PRO A 312 21.52 5.45 -3.58
C PRO A 312 20.35 6.38 -3.21
N ASN A 313 20.62 7.67 -3.03
CA ASN A 313 19.61 8.67 -2.68
C ASN A 313 19.09 9.39 -3.94
N SER A 314 18.37 8.65 -4.78
CA SER A 314 17.77 9.17 -6.00
C SER A 314 16.61 10.12 -5.70
N SER A 315 16.54 11.28 -6.33
CA SER A 315 15.35 12.14 -6.27
C SER A 315 14.24 11.65 -7.20
N ASN A 316 14.58 10.94 -8.28
CA ASN A 316 13.67 10.21 -9.13
C ASN A 316 13.91 8.70 -8.94
N THR A 317 12.95 7.98 -8.42
CA THR A 317 13.02 6.54 -8.10
C THR A 317 12.44 5.65 -9.21
N LEU A 318 12.18 6.25 -10.39
CA LEU A 318 11.81 5.55 -11.61
C LEU A 318 10.66 4.54 -11.40
N GLY A 319 9.49 5.08 -10.99
CA GLY A 319 8.27 4.30 -10.84
C GLY A 319 8.03 3.69 -9.45
N PHE A 320 8.92 3.88 -8.47
CA PHE A 320 8.66 3.48 -7.09
C PHE A 320 8.36 4.69 -6.22
N ASP A 321 7.16 4.76 -5.66
CA ASP A 321 6.76 5.84 -4.77
C ASP A 321 6.59 5.37 -3.34
N LEU A 322 7.13 6.17 -2.42
CA LEU A 322 6.89 6.04 -0.98
C LEU A 322 6.71 7.43 -0.40
N ALA A 323 5.57 7.69 0.18
CA ALA A 323 5.28 9.00 0.74
C ALA A 323 4.79 8.90 2.19
N THR A 324 5.29 9.79 3.04
CA THR A 324 4.67 10.11 4.33
C THR A 324 4.27 11.57 4.31
N VAL A 325 2.98 11.84 4.49
CA VAL A 325 2.41 13.18 4.42
C VAL A 325 1.67 13.50 5.70
N THR A 326 1.99 14.64 6.30
CA THR A 326 1.23 15.19 7.42
C THR A 326 0.08 16.03 6.90
N LEU A 327 -1.12 15.82 7.42
CA LEU A 327 -2.28 16.63 7.07
C LEU A 327 -2.23 17.99 7.78
N PRO A 328 -2.80 19.04 7.18
CA PRO A 328 -2.91 20.33 7.83
C PRO A 328 -3.80 20.24 9.07
N ASN A 329 -3.44 20.99 10.11
CA ASN A 329 -4.14 21.08 11.41
C ASN A 329 -4.56 22.51 11.74
N ASN A 330 -4.69 23.34 10.73
CA ASN A 330 -5.14 24.75 10.77
C ASN A 330 -6.59 24.86 10.24
N ASP A 331 -6.96 26.02 9.74
CA ASP A 331 -8.30 26.28 9.18
C ASP A 331 -8.67 25.40 7.96
N GLU A 332 -7.67 24.88 7.27
CA GLU A 332 -7.83 23.93 6.15
C GLU A 332 -7.99 22.48 6.60
N ALA A 333 -7.94 22.20 7.91
CA ALA A 333 -7.98 20.86 8.44
C ALA A 333 -9.25 20.11 8.01
N VAL A 334 -9.04 18.95 7.42
CA VAL A 334 -10.11 17.96 7.11
C VAL A 334 -10.41 17.11 8.35
N ILE A 335 -9.36 16.80 9.11
CA ILE A 335 -9.46 16.09 10.38
C ILE A 335 -9.47 17.11 11.50
N VAL A 336 -10.65 17.37 12.01
CA VAL A 336 -10.91 18.31 13.10
C VAL A 336 -11.17 17.56 14.41
N ASN A 337 -11.34 18.30 15.49
CA ASN A 337 -11.70 17.72 16.79
C ASN A 337 -13.01 16.92 16.70
N GLY A 338 -13.05 15.75 17.31
CA GLY A 338 -14.20 14.84 17.30
C GLY A 338 -14.43 14.12 15.96
N THR A 339 -13.49 14.16 15.03
CA THR A 339 -13.59 13.39 13.77
C THR A 339 -13.50 11.87 14.08
N GLU A 340 -14.45 11.12 13.54
CA GLU A 340 -14.56 9.66 13.70
C GLU A 340 -14.48 8.92 12.36
N LYS A 341 -14.53 9.64 11.23
CA LYS A 341 -14.51 9.02 9.90
C LYS A 341 -13.85 9.92 8.87
N VAL A 342 -13.05 9.34 8.01
CA VAL A 342 -12.53 9.95 6.77
C VAL A 342 -12.39 8.90 5.67
N ASP A 343 -12.39 9.36 4.42
CA ASP A 343 -12.14 8.53 3.25
C ASP A 343 -10.83 8.97 2.59
N LEU A 344 -10.01 7.99 2.19
CA LEU A 344 -8.88 8.19 1.30
C LEU A 344 -9.35 7.83 -0.12
N ILE A 345 -9.21 8.77 -1.05
CA ILE A 345 -9.66 8.64 -2.43
C ILE A 345 -8.45 8.77 -3.34
N PHE A 346 -8.21 7.74 -4.14
CA PHE A 346 -7.14 7.68 -5.12
C PHE A 346 -7.74 7.73 -6.51
N ASN A 347 -7.30 8.65 -7.33
CA ASN A 347 -7.74 8.78 -8.71
C ASN A 347 -6.62 9.27 -9.63
N THR A 348 -6.85 9.16 -10.92
CA THR A 348 -5.97 9.71 -11.94
C THR A 348 -6.77 10.13 -13.16
N LYS A 349 -6.23 11.06 -13.95
CA LYS A 349 -6.79 11.53 -15.22
C LYS A 349 -6.02 11.00 -16.45
N GLN A 350 -4.73 10.78 -16.32
CA GLN A 350 -3.84 10.44 -17.44
C GLN A 350 -2.89 9.30 -17.09
N ASP A 351 -2.23 9.40 -15.96
CA ASP A 351 -1.29 8.40 -15.48
C ASP A 351 -1.99 7.14 -14.97
N ARG A 352 -1.22 6.09 -14.74
CA ARG A 352 -1.68 4.82 -14.17
C ARG A 352 -0.66 4.34 -13.18
N PHE A 353 -1.11 4.06 -11.97
CA PHE A 353 -0.22 3.56 -10.93
C PHE A 353 -0.84 2.38 -10.18
N TYR A 354 0.01 1.60 -9.51
CA TYR A 354 -0.41 0.45 -8.71
C TYR A 354 -0.30 0.78 -7.23
N LEU A 355 -1.43 1.04 -6.59
CA LEU A 355 -1.48 1.21 -5.14
C LEU A 355 -1.44 -0.15 -4.46
N PHE A 356 -0.55 -0.34 -3.46
CA PHE A 356 -0.45 -1.62 -2.74
C PHE A 356 -0.40 -1.49 -1.22
N PHE A 357 -0.11 -0.31 -0.69
CA PHE A 357 -0.06 -0.06 0.75
C PHE A 357 -0.50 1.34 1.09
N THR A 358 -1.25 1.47 2.18
CA THR A 358 -1.48 2.74 2.87
C THR A 358 -1.53 2.52 4.37
N ALA A 359 -1.07 3.52 5.12
CA ALA A 359 -1.26 3.57 6.56
C ALA A 359 -1.80 4.94 6.97
N PHE A 360 -2.63 4.92 7.99
CA PHE A 360 -3.22 6.11 8.61
C PHE A 360 -2.80 6.16 10.07
N ASN A 361 -2.32 7.30 10.51
CA ASN A 361 -1.82 7.54 11.85
C ASN A 361 -2.39 8.86 12.35
N THR A 362 -3.26 8.83 13.37
CA THR A 362 -3.88 10.04 13.92
C THR A 362 -3.89 10.02 15.44
N GLU A 363 -3.76 11.19 16.05
CA GLU A 363 -3.99 11.37 17.48
C GLU A 363 -5.45 11.08 17.81
N ILE A 364 -5.69 10.37 18.90
CA ILE A 364 -7.02 10.05 19.41
C ILE A 364 -7.22 10.62 20.79
N SER A 365 -8.49 10.74 21.21
CA SER A 365 -8.79 11.19 22.57
C SER A 365 -8.39 10.13 23.59
N GLU A 366 -7.91 10.58 24.76
CA GLU A 366 -7.59 9.66 25.86
C GLU A 366 -8.82 8.93 26.39
N SER A 367 -10.00 9.58 26.36
CA SER A 367 -11.25 8.93 26.73
C SER A 367 -11.61 7.78 25.80
N PHE A 368 -11.42 7.97 24.49
CA PHE A 368 -11.63 6.94 23.50
C PHE A 368 -10.63 5.78 23.68
N LEU A 369 -9.34 6.09 23.90
CA LEU A 369 -8.36 5.05 24.19
C LEU A 369 -8.74 4.23 25.44
N LYS A 370 -9.17 4.87 26.51
CA LYS A 370 -9.64 4.19 27.74
C LYS A 370 -10.87 3.32 27.49
N GLU A 371 -11.80 3.79 26.69
CA GLU A 371 -12.97 3.03 26.29
C GLU A 371 -12.57 1.76 25.54
N ILE A 372 -11.71 1.86 24.55
CA ILE A 372 -11.17 0.71 23.80
C ILE A 372 -10.46 -0.26 24.77
N GLN A 373 -9.60 0.23 25.66
CA GLN A 373 -8.87 -0.59 26.61
C GLN A 373 -9.77 -1.27 27.66
N SER A 374 -10.85 -0.60 28.09
CA SER A 374 -11.81 -1.20 29.03
C SER A 374 -12.63 -2.32 28.42
N ASN A 375 -12.87 -2.25 27.14
CA ASN A 375 -13.62 -3.25 26.39
C ASN A 375 -12.75 -4.43 25.91
N THR A 376 -11.42 -4.31 26.03
CA THR A 376 -10.46 -5.34 25.59
C THR A 376 -9.26 -5.39 26.56
N PRO A 377 -9.11 -6.44 27.37
CA PRO A 377 -8.08 -6.48 28.42
C PRO A 377 -6.70 -6.87 27.86
N VAL A 378 -6.03 -5.99 27.15
CA VAL A 378 -4.63 -6.20 26.68
C VAL A 378 -3.88 -4.87 26.60
N ASN A 379 -2.60 -4.88 26.98
CA ASN A 379 -1.72 -3.69 27.05
C ASN A 379 -1.38 -3.04 25.70
N ALA A 380 -1.55 -3.75 24.61
CA ALA A 380 -1.51 -3.21 23.25
C ALA A 380 -2.57 -3.94 22.43
N ILE A 381 -3.57 -3.21 21.94
CA ILE A 381 -4.63 -3.84 21.16
C ILE A 381 -4.15 -3.90 19.72
N VAL A 382 -3.85 -5.11 19.28
CA VAL A 382 -3.59 -5.40 17.88
C VAL A 382 -4.83 -6.07 17.32
N LEU A 383 -5.64 -5.32 16.57
CA LEU A 383 -6.72 -5.90 15.79
C LEU A 383 -6.14 -6.39 14.47
N THR A 384 -6.17 -7.69 14.25
CA THR A 384 -5.73 -8.26 12.98
C THR A 384 -6.96 -8.66 12.16
N SER A 385 -7.09 -8.11 10.97
CA SER A 385 -8.00 -8.64 9.96
C SER A 385 -7.28 -9.70 9.12
N GLU A 386 -6.82 -10.77 9.73
CA GLU A 386 -6.39 -11.91 8.93
C GLU A 386 -7.62 -12.47 8.20
N LYS A 387 -7.60 -12.45 6.88
CA LYS A 387 -8.49 -13.30 6.09
C LYS A 387 -8.14 -14.74 6.46
N LEU A 388 -8.94 -15.34 7.30
CA LEU A 388 -8.82 -16.77 7.50
C LEU A 388 -9.07 -17.45 6.17
N ASP A 389 -8.11 -18.27 5.72
CA ASP A 389 -8.30 -19.14 4.58
C ASP A 389 -9.63 -19.90 4.78
N PRO A 390 -10.57 -19.82 3.84
CA PRO A 390 -11.83 -20.55 3.93
C PRO A 390 -11.64 -22.04 4.18
N ASN A 391 -10.52 -22.62 3.75
CA ASN A 391 -10.18 -24.03 3.97
C ASN A 391 -9.79 -24.33 5.42
N ILE A 392 -9.23 -23.37 6.16
CA ILE A 392 -8.93 -23.53 7.59
C ILE A 392 -10.23 -23.57 8.42
N MET A 393 -11.30 -22.99 7.90
CA MET A 393 -12.61 -22.97 8.58
C MET A 393 -13.37 -24.28 8.48
N LEU A 394 -13.00 -25.13 7.54
CA LEU A 394 -13.60 -26.47 7.36
C LEU A 394 -12.95 -27.53 8.24
N THR A 395 -11.84 -27.22 8.88
CA THR A 395 -11.24 -28.11 9.87
C THR A 395 -11.90 -27.87 11.23
N SER A 396 -12.37 -28.92 11.85
CA SER A 396 -13.07 -28.93 13.14
C SER A 396 -12.19 -28.55 14.35
N ASP A 397 -11.20 -27.69 14.14
CA ASP A 397 -10.28 -27.29 15.21
C ASP A 397 -10.89 -26.12 16.01
N ASN A 398 -11.47 -26.46 17.16
CA ASN A 398 -12.07 -25.52 18.10
C ASN A 398 -11.17 -24.35 18.52
N LYS A 399 -9.84 -24.48 18.36
CA LYS A 399 -8.89 -23.41 18.65
C LYS A 399 -8.97 -22.26 17.63
N VAL A 400 -9.12 -22.58 16.35
CA VAL A 400 -9.21 -21.57 15.28
C VAL A 400 -10.52 -20.79 15.40
N VAL A 401 -11.63 -21.49 15.70
CA VAL A 401 -12.92 -20.84 15.94
C VAL A 401 -12.86 -19.91 17.15
N LYS A 402 -12.18 -20.33 18.23
CA LYS A 402 -12.03 -19.52 19.43
C LYS A 402 -11.20 -18.27 19.21
N ALA A 403 -10.07 -18.40 18.53
CA ALA A 403 -9.23 -17.26 18.15
C ALA A 403 -9.99 -16.25 17.26
N LYS A 404 -10.80 -16.76 16.34
CA LYS A 404 -11.62 -15.92 15.45
C LYS A 404 -12.72 -15.17 16.20
N ILE A 405 -13.36 -15.80 17.18
CA ILE A 405 -14.39 -15.16 18.01
C ILE A 405 -13.76 -14.04 18.85
N GLU A 406 -12.58 -14.27 19.39
CA GLU A 406 -11.82 -13.27 20.14
C GLU A 406 -11.35 -12.08 19.25
N THR A 407 -11.15 -12.33 17.96
CA THR A 407 -10.70 -11.30 17.00
C THR A 407 -11.85 -10.48 16.42
N ILE A 408 -13.05 -11.05 16.28
CA ILE A 408 -14.21 -10.40 15.64
C ILE A 408 -14.94 -9.45 16.59
N LYS A 409 -14.86 -9.71 17.92
CA LYS A 409 -15.51 -8.91 18.95
C LYS A 409 -14.77 -8.97 20.26
N ALA A 410 -14.82 -7.88 21.00
CA ALA A 410 -15.01 -7.98 22.44
C ALA A 410 -16.40 -8.58 22.70
N ILE A 411 -16.60 -9.85 22.37
CA ILE A 411 -17.85 -10.54 22.68
C ILE A 411 -17.83 -10.82 24.15
N SER A 412 -18.91 -10.49 24.85
CA SER A 412 -19.02 -10.80 26.26
C SER A 412 -18.87 -12.31 26.49
N LYS A 413 -18.38 -12.69 27.66
CA LYS A 413 -18.30 -14.13 28.03
C LYS A 413 -19.63 -14.87 27.89
N THR A 414 -20.74 -14.13 27.95
CA THR A 414 -22.10 -14.65 27.80
C THR A 414 -22.37 -15.03 26.33
N ASP A 415 -21.92 -14.22 25.39
CA ASP A 415 -22.12 -14.50 23.96
C ASP A 415 -21.32 -15.73 23.50
N ILE A 416 -20.13 -15.94 24.07
CA ILE A 416 -19.30 -17.12 23.75
C ILE A 416 -19.97 -18.41 24.22
N LYS A 417 -20.62 -18.41 25.38
CA LYS A 417 -21.37 -19.57 25.87
C LYS A 417 -22.58 -19.86 25.01
N THR A 418 -23.30 -18.85 24.59
CA THR A 418 -24.51 -19.01 23.75
C THR A 418 -24.15 -19.57 22.37
N ILE A 419 -23.04 -19.12 21.80
CA ILE A 419 -22.55 -19.61 20.50
C ILE A 419 -22.05 -21.06 20.58
N GLY A 420 -21.39 -21.44 21.68
CA GLY A 420 -20.90 -22.81 21.88
C GLY A 420 -21.97 -23.85 22.15
N GLN A 421 -23.20 -23.44 22.45
CA GLN A 421 -24.35 -24.34 22.73
C GLN A 421 -25.30 -24.53 21.53
N ALA A 422 -25.10 -23.75 20.45
CA ALA A 422 -25.94 -23.87 19.26
C ALA A 422 -25.37 -24.94 18.31
N GLU A 423 -25.83 -26.18 18.46
CA GLU A 423 -25.36 -27.34 17.69
C GLU A 423 -25.57 -27.26 16.17
N ASN A 424 -26.27 -26.25 15.65
CA ASN A 424 -26.55 -26.07 14.20
C ASN A 424 -26.39 -24.64 13.71
N PHE A 425 -25.58 -23.80 14.37
CA PHE A 425 -25.43 -22.45 13.97
C PHE A 425 -24.26 -22.29 12.96
N ASN A 426 -24.60 -22.03 11.72
CA ASN A 426 -23.60 -21.69 10.69
C ASN A 426 -23.11 -20.27 10.90
N ILE A 427 -22.27 -20.07 11.92
CA ILE A 427 -21.69 -18.81 12.34
C ILE A 427 -20.98 -18.12 11.16
N THR A 428 -20.50 -18.92 10.23
CA THR A 428 -19.73 -18.51 9.08
C THR A 428 -20.50 -17.64 8.09
N THR A 429 -21.75 -18.01 7.80
CA THR A 429 -22.52 -17.34 6.75
C THR A 429 -23.19 -16.06 7.21
N GLN A 430 -23.58 -15.95 8.47
CA GLN A 430 -24.33 -14.78 8.94
C GLN A 430 -23.42 -13.62 9.41
N SER A 431 -22.29 -13.90 10.03
CA SER A 431 -21.37 -12.83 10.48
C SER A 431 -20.59 -12.18 9.36
N PHE A 432 -20.42 -12.85 8.22
CA PHE A 432 -19.75 -12.26 7.04
C PHE A 432 -20.69 -11.50 6.11
N ALA A 433 -21.99 -11.79 6.12
CA ALA A 433 -22.96 -11.05 5.31
C ALA A 433 -23.17 -9.61 5.81
N LEU A 434 -22.80 -9.31 7.04
CA LEU A 434 -23.02 -7.99 7.67
C LEU A 434 -21.91 -6.96 7.44
N LYS A 435 -20.78 -7.33 6.85
CA LYS A 435 -19.68 -6.39 6.56
C LYS A 435 -19.07 -6.60 5.16
N GLN A 436 -19.90 -6.55 4.16
CA GLN A 436 -19.42 -6.28 2.80
C GLN A 436 -19.51 -4.78 2.54
N PRO A 437 -18.42 -4.09 2.21
CA PRO A 437 -18.42 -2.65 1.91
C PRO A 437 -19.00 -2.32 0.52
N VAL A 438 -19.94 -3.13 0.01
CA VAL A 438 -20.44 -3.01 -1.37
C VAL A 438 -21.51 -1.92 -1.54
N ILE A 439 -22.12 -1.42 -0.46
CA ILE A 439 -23.28 -0.52 -0.57
C ILE A 439 -22.89 0.95 -0.67
N ILE A 440 -21.70 1.36 -0.24
CA ILE A 440 -21.30 2.78 -0.24
C ILE A 440 -20.88 3.27 -1.64
N LYS A 441 -20.53 2.38 -2.57
CA LYS A 441 -20.18 2.78 -3.96
C LYS A 441 -21.33 3.43 -4.74
N LYS A 442 -22.56 3.34 -4.30
CA LYS A 442 -23.72 3.81 -5.06
C LYS A 442 -24.22 5.20 -4.63
N GLU A 443 -23.99 5.60 -3.39
CA GLU A 443 -24.49 6.89 -2.88
C GLU A 443 -23.51 8.04 -3.04
N LEU A 444 -22.21 7.79 -3.02
CA LEU A 444 -21.18 8.82 -3.21
C LEU A 444 -21.04 9.35 -4.65
N LYS A 445 -21.68 8.71 -5.64
CA LYS A 445 -21.65 9.17 -7.05
C LYS A 445 -22.48 10.42 -7.33
N GLN A 446 -23.36 10.85 -6.44
CA GLN A 446 -24.27 11.96 -6.74
C GLN A 446 -23.95 13.27 -6.02
N ASP A 447 -23.18 13.29 -4.93
CA ASP A 447 -23.05 14.48 -4.09
C ASP A 447 -21.63 15.06 -3.95
N LEU A 448 -20.59 14.41 -4.47
CA LEU A 448 -19.23 14.96 -4.53
C LEU A 448 -18.97 15.67 -5.86
N VAL A 449 -19.75 16.71 -6.13
CA VAL A 449 -19.32 17.77 -7.03
C VAL A 449 -18.41 18.69 -6.22
N VAL A 450 -17.12 18.47 -6.29
CA VAL A 450 -16.13 19.45 -5.85
C VAL A 450 -16.37 20.69 -6.71
N PRO A 451 -16.73 21.85 -6.17
CA PRO A 451 -16.83 23.05 -6.96
C PRO A 451 -15.43 23.35 -7.51
N MET A 452 -15.23 23.12 -8.80
CA MET A 452 -14.09 23.71 -9.50
C MET A 452 -14.27 25.22 -9.43
N SER A 453 -13.42 25.91 -8.67
CA SER A 453 -13.32 27.34 -8.72
C SER A 453 -13.05 27.75 -10.18
N SER A 454 -13.99 28.46 -10.77
CA SER A 454 -13.89 29.09 -12.08
C SER A 454 -12.99 30.33 -11.98
N GLU A 455 -11.71 30.15 -11.81
CA GLU A 455 -10.73 31.21 -12.01
C GLU A 455 -9.49 30.59 -12.68
N ILE A 456 -9.52 30.52 -13.98
CA ILE A 456 -8.40 30.66 -14.91
C ILE A 456 -9.03 30.61 -16.33
N LEU A 457 -9.55 31.72 -16.77
CA LEU A 457 -9.66 32.11 -18.18
C LEU A 457 -9.64 33.63 -18.24
N SER A 458 -8.45 34.19 -18.31
CA SER A 458 -8.11 35.42 -19.02
C SER A 458 -6.61 35.45 -19.27
#